data_aff4705e155477065d71cc05739d9977
#
_entry.id   aff4705e155477065d71cc05739d9977
#
_cell.length_a   1.000
_cell.length_b   1.000
_cell.length_c   1.000
_cell.angle_alpha   90.00
_cell.angle_beta   90.00
_cell.angle_gamma   90.00
#
_symmetry.space_group_name_H-M   'P 1'
#
loop_
_entity.id
_entity.type
_entity.pdbx_description
1 polymer ?
#
loop_
_entity_poly.entity_id
_entity_poly.type
_entity_poly.pdbx_seq_one_letter_code
_entity_poly.pdbx_strand_id
1 'polypeptide(L)'
;MKQFSKFLALMLLLIVSGCVFTQDLFDKEKLDSYFGKLEENNKFMGSVAVAKNGEIIYTKSVGFADVENNVKATEKSKYRIGSVSKSFTAVLVLKAVEEKKTDLDQTIDKWFPAIVNSQKITVRHLLSHRSGIHDFTHNEDYLTWCTQPKTENEMLAIIENGGSDFEPDSTAEYSNSNYVLLSYMLEKIYSKPYSDLLREYIVKPIGLADTYVFGKTNPNDNECRSYRFLGTWVVENETDCTVPMGAGAIVSTPIDLTKFADALFGGRLLTNESLDIMKTIKDEYGLGLFEIPFEENIGYGHTGSIDGFITVYSHFADGNVSYALTCNGKNFKIGDITKAVLCAVYGKPYELPEFYNVAAEDLDVYLGVYVSTELELEIIVTKEGNTLIAQIDDDAFSFEAVDKDKFKYDPIGATFEFDPDKNTMTLFQYGMEVVFQKKK
;
A
#
# COMPACT_ATOMS: atom_id res chain seq x y z
N MET A 1 72.50 -28.19 52.34
CA MET A 1 72.58 -26.75 52.48
C MET A 1 71.86 -26.05 51.33
N LYS A 2 70.97 -25.13 51.70
CA LYS A 2 70.22 -24.19 50.86
C LYS A 2 69.17 -24.74 49.93
N GLN A 3 67.97 -24.76 50.48
CA GLN A 3 66.70 -24.79 49.76
C GLN A 3 66.57 -23.49 48.97
N PHE A 4 66.09 -23.65 47.72
CA PHE A 4 65.49 -22.57 46.93
C PHE A 4 64.03 -22.82 46.71
N SER A 5 63.18 -22.12 47.44
CA SER A 5 61.76 -22.02 47.29
C SER A 5 61.42 -21.37 45.95
N LYS A 6 60.69 -22.04 45.10
CA LYS A 6 60.05 -21.45 43.89
C LYS A 6 58.66 -20.99 44.26
N PHE A 7 58.45 -19.70 44.40
CA PHE A 7 57.11 -19.10 44.40
C PHE A 7 56.53 -19.19 43.00
N LEU A 8 55.47 -19.95 42.85
CA LEU A 8 54.66 -20.00 41.64
C LEU A 8 53.53 -18.98 41.80
N ALA A 9 53.66 -17.81 41.19
CA ALA A 9 52.61 -16.81 41.13
C ALA A 9 51.58 -17.30 40.11
N LEU A 10 50.42 -17.73 40.61
CA LEU A 10 49.24 -18.06 39.82
C LEU A 10 48.53 -16.77 39.40
N MET A 11 48.79 -16.32 38.18
CA MET A 11 48.09 -15.19 37.60
C MET A 11 46.69 -15.67 37.11
N LEU A 12 45.65 -15.43 37.91
CA LEU A 12 44.28 -15.66 37.55
C LEU A 12 43.88 -14.60 36.50
N LEU A 13 43.88 -14.96 35.25
CA LEU A 13 43.25 -14.16 34.19
C LEU A 13 41.74 -14.27 34.36
N LEU A 14 41.11 -13.32 34.97
CA LEU A 14 39.70 -13.08 34.91
C LEU A 14 39.34 -12.64 33.46
N ILE A 15 38.93 -13.59 32.63
CA ILE A 15 38.24 -13.29 31.37
C ILE A 15 36.86 -12.77 31.79
N VAL A 16 36.76 -11.44 31.95
CA VAL A 16 35.46 -10.79 31.94
C VAL A 16 34.91 -10.92 30.50
N SER A 17 34.13 -11.95 30.27
CA SER A 17 33.25 -11.99 29.09
C SER A 17 32.29 -10.80 29.23
N GLY A 18 32.71 -9.67 28.71
CA GLY A 18 31.79 -8.58 28.46
C GLY A 18 30.75 -9.08 27.50
N CYS A 19 29.56 -9.43 28.00
CA CYS A 19 28.39 -9.39 27.18
C CYS A 19 28.30 -7.96 26.65
N VAL A 20 28.77 -7.76 25.42
CA VAL A 20 28.39 -6.60 24.66
C VAL A 20 26.88 -6.78 24.45
N PHE A 21 26.10 -6.20 25.35
CA PHE A 21 24.71 -5.90 25.02
C PHE A 21 24.80 -5.00 23.79
N THR A 22 24.65 -5.55 22.61
CA THR A 22 24.25 -4.77 21.46
C THR A 22 22.94 -4.14 21.88
N GLN A 23 23.00 -2.89 22.26
CA GLN A 23 21.83 -2.06 22.53
C GLN A 23 20.95 -2.23 21.30
N ASP A 24 19.76 -2.71 21.53
CA ASP A 24 18.77 -2.87 20.45
C ASP A 24 18.62 -1.47 19.83
N LEU A 25 19.14 -1.28 18.61
CA LEU A 25 19.18 0.02 17.94
C LEU A 25 17.77 0.52 17.60
N PHE A 26 16.75 -0.32 17.85
CA PHE A 26 15.35 -0.03 17.57
C PHE A 26 14.73 0.87 18.65
N ASP A 27 14.64 2.17 18.35
CA ASP A 27 14.05 3.18 19.24
C ASP A 27 12.51 3.19 19.09
N LYS A 28 11.87 2.32 19.86
CA LYS A 28 10.41 2.19 19.89
C LYS A 28 9.72 3.47 20.38
N GLU A 29 10.28 4.15 21.37
CA GLU A 29 9.69 5.36 21.96
C GLU A 29 9.66 6.52 20.96
N LYS A 30 10.73 6.69 20.20
CA LYS A 30 10.79 7.69 19.13
C LYS A 30 9.78 7.37 18.02
N LEU A 31 9.63 6.09 17.66
CA LEU A 31 8.66 5.68 16.63
C LEU A 31 7.22 5.85 17.15
N ASP A 32 6.94 5.55 18.40
CA ASP A 32 5.66 5.83 19.04
C ASP A 32 5.34 7.34 19.03
N SER A 33 6.33 8.18 19.28
CA SER A 33 6.19 9.65 19.20
C SER A 33 5.94 10.12 17.77
N TYR A 34 6.56 9.47 16.77
CA TYR A 34 6.32 9.76 15.35
C TYR A 34 4.84 9.52 14.98
N PHE A 35 4.30 8.36 15.33
CA PHE A 35 2.90 8.04 15.08
C PHE A 35 1.93 8.91 15.90
N GLY A 36 2.29 9.26 17.15
CA GLY A 36 1.52 10.19 17.97
C GLY A 36 1.35 11.55 17.29
N LYS A 37 2.43 12.12 16.74
CA LYS A 37 2.36 13.38 16.00
C LYS A 37 1.49 13.27 14.75
N LEU A 38 1.51 12.15 14.03
CA LEU A 38 0.63 11.93 12.88
C LEU A 38 -0.85 11.89 13.30
N GLU A 39 -1.18 11.18 14.40
CA GLU A 39 -2.56 11.10 14.91
C GLU A 39 -3.06 12.48 15.39
N GLU A 40 -2.28 13.18 16.21
CA GLU A 40 -2.62 14.49 16.77
C GLU A 40 -2.90 15.55 15.69
N ASN A 41 -2.29 15.42 14.51
CA ASN A 41 -2.43 16.35 13.39
C ASN A 41 -3.33 15.82 12.26
N ASN A 42 -4.13 14.76 12.49
CA ASN A 42 -5.01 14.14 11.49
C ASN A 42 -4.28 13.75 10.19
N LYS A 43 -3.05 13.22 10.32
CA LYS A 43 -2.21 12.89 9.16
C LYS A 43 -2.35 11.45 8.71
N PHE A 44 -2.74 10.55 9.63
CA PHE A 44 -2.77 9.13 9.36
C PHE A 44 -3.75 8.40 10.30
N MET A 45 -4.55 7.51 9.73
CA MET A 45 -5.31 6.48 10.43
C MET A 45 -4.92 5.13 9.85
N GLY A 46 -4.50 4.20 10.69
CA GLY A 46 -4.05 2.90 10.20
C GLY A 46 -3.23 2.13 11.24
N SER A 47 -2.63 1.05 10.75
CA SER A 47 -1.82 0.15 11.57
C SER A 47 -0.54 -0.25 10.86
N VAL A 48 0.50 -0.51 11.65
CA VAL A 48 1.79 -1.00 11.18
C VAL A 48 2.22 -2.21 11.99
N ALA A 49 2.92 -3.15 11.36
CA ALA A 49 3.63 -4.23 12.01
C ALA A 49 5.01 -4.42 11.39
N VAL A 50 5.98 -4.75 12.23
CA VAL A 50 7.32 -5.17 11.82
C VAL A 50 7.64 -6.49 12.50
N ALA A 51 8.08 -7.46 11.70
CA ALA A 51 8.63 -8.71 12.19
C ALA A 51 10.12 -8.81 11.85
N LYS A 52 10.89 -9.42 12.74
CA LYS A 52 12.30 -9.74 12.50
C LYS A 52 12.54 -11.20 12.90
N ASN A 53 13.08 -11.99 11.98
CA ASN A 53 13.27 -13.44 12.18
C ASN A 53 11.95 -14.18 12.51
N GLY A 54 10.82 -13.73 11.96
CA GLY A 54 9.50 -14.32 12.20
C GLY A 54 8.82 -13.89 13.50
N GLU A 55 9.46 -13.05 14.30
CA GLU A 55 8.90 -12.51 15.55
C GLU A 55 8.49 -11.05 15.39
N ILE A 56 7.28 -10.70 15.85
CA ILE A 56 6.81 -9.30 15.85
C ILE A 56 7.65 -8.49 16.85
N ILE A 57 8.35 -7.48 16.35
CA ILE A 57 9.16 -6.56 17.16
C ILE A 57 8.45 -5.22 17.40
N TYR A 58 7.50 -4.87 16.53
CA TYR A 58 6.73 -3.63 16.65
C TYR A 58 5.34 -3.76 16.05
N THR A 59 4.36 -3.20 16.76
CA THR A 59 3.02 -2.91 16.23
C THR A 59 2.57 -1.54 16.72
N LYS A 60 1.82 -0.83 15.89
CA LYS A 60 1.16 0.42 16.27
C LYS A 60 -0.11 0.59 15.47
N SER A 61 -1.17 1.04 16.13
CA SER A 61 -2.41 1.46 15.50
C SER A 61 -2.78 2.85 15.98
N VAL A 62 -3.17 3.73 15.08
CA VAL A 62 -3.55 5.12 15.38
C VAL A 62 -4.80 5.52 14.59
N GLY A 63 -5.52 6.49 15.11
CA GLY A 63 -6.76 6.98 14.52
C GLY A 63 -7.96 6.07 14.76
N PHE A 64 -8.86 6.03 13.79
CA PHE A 64 -10.17 5.37 13.91
C PHE A 64 -10.32 4.27 12.86
N ALA A 65 -10.94 3.15 13.26
CA ALA A 65 -11.46 2.14 12.36
C ALA A 65 -12.82 2.57 11.78
N ASP A 66 -13.61 3.31 12.58
CA ASP A 66 -14.91 3.86 12.20
C ASP A 66 -15.05 5.24 12.88
N VAL A 67 -14.95 6.31 12.09
CA VAL A 67 -14.99 7.69 12.59
C VAL A 67 -16.38 8.05 13.06
N GLU A 68 -17.42 7.67 12.31
CA GLU A 68 -18.82 8.00 12.60
C GLU A 68 -19.27 7.45 13.95
N ASN A 69 -18.76 6.24 14.30
CA ASN A 69 -19.08 5.58 15.56
C ASN A 69 -17.99 5.74 16.63
N ASN A 70 -16.97 6.58 16.37
CA ASN A 70 -15.86 6.84 17.28
C ASN A 70 -15.12 5.56 17.73
N VAL A 71 -14.98 4.56 16.83
CA VAL A 71 -14.29 3.31 17.09
C VAL A 71 -12.81 3.47 16.74
N LYS A 72 -11.94 3.39 17.73
CA LYS A 72 -10.49 3.49 17.54
C LYS A 72 -9.93 2.27 16.80
N ALA A 73 -8.92 2.50 15.97
CA ALA A 73 -8.13 1.42 15.38
C ALA A 73 -7.33 0.68 16.47
N THR A 74 -7.18 -0.63 16.29
CA THR A 74 -6.44 -1.54 17.18
C THR A 74 -5.58 -2.50 16.36
N GLU A 75 -4.75 -3.30 17.02
CA GLU A 75 -3.98 -4.37 16.36
C GLU A 75 -4.85 -5.43 15.67
N LYS A 76 -6.15 -5.49 16.00
CA LYS A 76 -7.13 -6.38 15.38
C LYS A 76 -7.90 -5.72 14.23
N SER A 77 -7.64 -4.45 13.96
CA SER A 77 -8.29 -3.74 12.86
C SER A 77 -7.88 -4.34 11.53
N LYS A 78 -8.88 -4.61 10.70
CA LYS A 78 -8.77 -5.27 9.40
C LYS A 78 -8.99 -4.26 8.29
N TYR A 79 -8.17 -4.34 7.27
CA TYR A 79 -8.14 -3.38 6.19
C TYR A 79 -8.26 -4.09 4.84
N ARG A 80 -8.96 -3.50 3.87
CA ARG A 80 -8.87 -3.92 2.48
C ARG A 80 -7.46 -3.62 1.97
N ILE A 81 -6.75 -4.64 1.50
CA ILE A 81 -5.33 -4.50 1.13
C ILE A 81 -5.10 -4.16 -0.33
N GLY A 82 -6.18 -4.01 -1.10
CA GLY A 82 -6.11 -3.66 -2.52
C GLY A 82 -5.15 -4.56 -3.29
N SER A 83 -4.31 -3.98 -4.12
CA SER A 83 -3.42 -4.72 -5.02
C SER A 83 -2.38 -5.62 -4.34
N VAL A 84 -2.16 -5.52 -3.04
CA VAL A 84 -1.39 -6.54 -2.29
C VAL A 84 -2.01 -7.94 -2.47
N SER A 85 -3.31 -8.03 -2.75
CA SER A 85 -4.00 -9.28 -3.13
C SER A 85 -3.33 -10.01 -4.30
N LYS A 86 -2.66 -9.28 -5.19
CA LYS A 86 -1.96 -9.86 -6.35
C LYS A 86 -0.83 -10.81 -5.94
N SER A 87 -0.13 -10.52 -4.86
CA SER A 87 0.90 -11.42 -4.34
C SER A 87 0.30 -12.76 -3.89
N PHE A 88 -0.87 -12.73 -3.25
CA PHE A 88 -1.60 -13.94 -2.86
C PHE A 88 -2.08 -14.72 -4.09
N THR A 89 -2.63 -14.03 -5.08
CA THR A 89 -3.07 -14.64 -6.34
C THR A 89 -1.90 -15.28 -7.09
N ALA A 90 -0.75 -14.61 -7.16
CA ALA A 90 0.45 -15.13 -7.79
C ALA A 90 0.97 -16.40 -7.08
N VAL A 91 0.93 -16.45 -5.75
CA VAL A 91 1.24 -17.65 -4.98
C VAL A 91 0.28 -18.79 -5.34
N LEU A 92 -1.02 -18.55 -5.46
CA LEU A 92 -2.00 -19.58 -5.86
C LEU A 92 -1.75 -20.10 -7.28
N VAL A 93 -1.40 -19.23 -8.22
CA VAL A 93 -1.05 -19.62 -9.60
C VAL A 93 0.22 -20.44 -9.60
N LEU A 94 1.28 -20.04 -8.89
CA LEU A 94 2.53 -20.80 -8.81
C LEU A 94 2.33 -22.14 -8.13
N LYS A 95 1.44 -22.26 -7.15
CA LYS A 95 1.04 -23.57 -6.58
C LYS A 95 0.36 -24.45 -7.63
N ALA A 96 -0.51 -23.88 -8.46
CA ALA A 96 -1.12 -24.65 -9.56
C ALA A 96 -0.07 -25.13 -10.58
N VAL A 97 0.99 -24.34 -10.80
CA VAL A 97 2.14 -24.75 -11.63
C VAL A 97 2.93 -25.89 -10.96
N GLU A 98 3.26 -25.77 -9.67
CA GLU A 98 3.93 -26.84 -8.90
C GLU A 98 3.14 -28.16 -8.91
N GLU A 99 1.80 -28.06 -8.84
CA GLU A 99 0.88 -29.20 -8.93
C GLU A 99 0.65 -29.69 -10.37
N LYS A 100 1.30 -29.09 -11.37
CA LYS A 100 1.16 -29.42 -12.81
C LYS A 100 -0.28 -29.33 -13.35
N LYS A 101 -1.10 -28.44 -12.77
CA LYS A 101 -2.46 -28.17 -13.21
C LYS A 101 -2.50 -27.13 -14.34
N THR A 102 -1.46 -26.29 -14.41
CA THR A 102 -1.18 -25.35 -15.47
C THR A 102 0.32 -25.18 -15.65
N ASP A 103 0.73 -24.35 -16.62
CA ASP A 103 2.11 -23.98 -16.88
C ASP A 103 2.18 -22.47 -17.06
N LEU A 104 3.31 -21.84 -16.72
CA LEU A 104 3.49 -20.40 -16.90
C LEU A 104 3.43 -19.96 -18.38
N ASP A 105 3.82 -20.85 -19.30
CA ASP A 105 3.82 -20.60 -20.72
C ASP A 105 2.53 -21.10 -21.41
N GLN A 106 1.56 -21.65 -20.64
CA GLN A 106 0.22 -22.00 -21.13
C GLN A 106 -0.51 -20.72 -21.55
N THR A 107 -1.04 -20.73 -22.78
CA THR A 107 -1.86 -19.64 -23.32
C THR A 107 -3.25 -19.61 -22.71
N ILE A 108 -3.83 -18.40 -22.60
CA ILE A 108 -5.09 -18.18 -21.88
C ILE A 108 -6.33 -18.51 -22.71
N ASP A 109 -6.21 -18.75 -24.01
CA ASP A 109 -7.32 -19.12 -24.91
C ASP A 109 -8.06 -20.37 -24.45
N LYS A 110 -7.41 -21.24 -23.71
CA LYS A 110 -8.01 -22.39 -23.04
C LYS A 110 -9.17 -22.03 -22.12
N TRP A 111 -9.10 -20.89 -21.46
CA TRP A 111 -10.11 -20.43 -20.48
C TRP A 111 -10.89 -19.21 -20.96
N PHE A 112 -10.25 -18.37 -21.77
CA PHE A 112 -10.77 -17.08 -22.21
C PHE A 112 -10.56 -16.88 -23.71
N PRO A 113 -11.21 -17.69 -24.58
CA PRO A 113 -10.96 -17.64 -26.04
C PRO A 113 -11.43 -16.33 -26.69
N ALA A 114 -12.33 -15.57 -26.05
CA ALA A 114 -12.85 -14.30 -26.56
C ALA A 114 -11.92 -13.10 -26.27
N ILE A 115 -10.99 -13.22 -25.33
CA ILE A 115 -10.01 -12.16 -25.05
C ILE A 115 -9.10 -11.97 -26.27
N VAL A 116 -8.93 -10.72 -26.69
CA VAL A 116 -8.03 -10.35 -27.79
C VAL A 116 -6.62 -10.86 -27.51
N ASN A 117 -5.96 -11.44 -28.51
CA ASN A 117 -4.62 -12.04 -28.39
C ASN A 117 -4.52 -13.25 -27.42
N SER A 118 -5.63 -13.84 -26.97
CA SER A 118 -5.63 -14.95 -25.99
C SER A 118 -4.70 -16.12 -26.36
N GLN A 119 -4.52 -16.40 -27.67
CA GLN A 119 -3.63 -17.45 -28.18
C GLN A 119 -2.14 -17.09 -28.09
N LYS A 120 -1.79 -15.83 -27.79
CA LYS A 120 -0.43 -15.35 -27.60
C LYS A 120 -0.13 -15.01 -26.14
N ILE A 121 -1.18 -14.63 -25.41
CA ILE A 121 -1.06 -14.25 -23.98
C ILE A 121 -0.89 -15.52 -23.15
N THR A 122 0.17 -15.58 -22.35
CA THR A 122 0.44 -16.69 -21.44
C THR A 122 0.06 -16.34 -20.00
N VAL A 123 -0.01 -17.33 -19.11
CA VAL A 123 -0.18 -17.14 -17.66
C VAL A 123 0.94 -16.25 -17.11
N ARG A 124 2.17 -16.42 -17.60
CA ARG A 124 3.32 -15.56 -17.25
C ARG A 124 3.07 -14.09 -17.62
N HIS A 125 2.52 -13.83 -18.81
CA HIS A 125 2.23 -12.46 -19.26
C HIS A 125 1.18 -11.79 -18.35
N LEU A 126 0.16 -12.53 -17.90
CA LEU A 126 -0.81 -11.99 -16.93
C LEU A 126 -0.14 -11.65 -15.59
N LEU A 127 0.68 -12.56 -15.04
CA LEU A 127 1.36 -12.38 -13.75
C LEU A 127 2.35 -11.20 -13.76
N SER A 128 3.01 -10.94 -14.88
CA SER A 128 4.06 -9.91 -15.04
C SER A 128 3.58 -8.65 -15.77
N HIS A 129 2.27 -8.46 -15.94
CA HIS A 129 1.69 -7.29 -16.60
C HIS A 129 2.17 -7.04 -18.03
N ARG A 130 2.43 -8.13 -18.78
CA ARG A 130 2.92 -8.11 -20.17
C ARG A 130 1.90 -8.61 -21.20
N SER A 131 0.64 -8.70 -20.80
CA SER A 131 -0.43 -9.24 -21.63
C SER A 131 -0.90 -8.27 -22.73
N GLY A 132 -0.81 -6.98 -22.50
CA GLY A 132 -1.43 -5.93 -23.30
C GLY A 132 -2.93 -5.77 -23.05
N ILE A 133 -3.55 -6.55 -22.17
CA ILE A 133 -4.97 -6.41 -21.86
C ILE A 133 -5.21 -5.08 -21.13
N HIS A 134 -6.16 -4.30 -21.66
CA HIS A 134 -6.56 -3.01 -21.09
C HIS A 134 -6.96 -3.12 -19.61
N ASP A 135 -6.54 -2.17 -18.79
CA ASP A 135 -6.96 -2.10 -17.40
C ASP A 135 -8.37 -1.50 -17.29
N PHE A 136 -9.36 -2.32 -16.94
CA PHE A 136 -10.73 -1.89 -16.80
C PHE A 136 -10.93 -0.74 -15.79
N THR A 137 -10.01 -0.54 -14.87
CA THR A 137 -10.11 0.57 -13.91
C THR A 137 -9.81 1.93 -14.54
N HIS A 138 -9.29 1.96 -15.77
CA HIS A 138 -9.08 3.17 -16.57
C HIS A 138 -10.30 3.54 -17.43
N ASN A 139 -11.36 2.74 -17.44
CA ASN A 139 -12.60 3.09 -18.14
C ASN A 139 -13.22 4.35 -17.51
N GLU A 140 -13.64 5.32 -18.31
CA GLU A 140 -14.23 6.58 -17.85
C GLU A 140 -15.45 6.38 -16.93
N ASP A 141 -16.19 5.28 -17.11
CA ASP A 141 -17.39 4.95 -16.34
C ASP A 141 -17.10 4.07 -15.10
N TYR A 142 -15.84 3.67 -14.86
CA TYR A 142 -15.47 2.73 -13.79
C TYR A 142 -16.09 3.10 -12.43
N LEU A 143 -15.96 4.34 -12.01
CA LEU A 143 -16.46 4.82 -10.73
C LEU A 143 -18.00 4.80 -10.63
N THR A 144 -18.72 4.72 -11.74
CA THR A 144 -20.19 4.65 -11.75
C THR A 144 -20.74 3.28 -11.41
N TRP A 145 -19.92 2.23 -11.60
CA TRP A 145 -20.37 0.84 -11.44
C TRP A 145 -19.51 -0.03 -10.51
N CYS A 146 -18.33 0.39 -10.10
CA CYS A 146 -17.41 -0.42 -9.28
C CYS A 146 -17.98 -0.79 -7.89
N THR A 147 -18.96 -0.03 -7.39
CA THR A 147 -19.66 -0.30 -6.13
C THR A 147 -20.80 -1.30 -6.26
N GLN A 148 -21.09 -1.77 -7.48
CA GLN A 148 -22.16 -2.72 -7.78
C GLN A 148 -21.59 -4.12 -7.99
N PRO A 149 -22.26 -5.19 -7.49
CA PRO A 149 -21.78 -6.55 -7.73
C PRO A 149 -21.79 -6.87 -9.22
N LYS A 150 -20.76 -7.59 -9.68
CA LYS A 150 -20.60 -8.07 -11.04
C LYS A 150 -20.47 -9.59 -11.06
N THR A 151 -21.14 -10.22 -12.00
CA THR A 151 -20.92 -11.63 -12.31
C THR A 151 -19.61 -11.82 -13.10
N GLU A 152 -19.07 -13.05 -13.12
CA GLU A 152 -17.91 -13.39 -13.97
C GLU A 152 -18.13 -12.98 -15.43
N ASN A 153 -19.33 -13.29 -15.99
CA ASN A 153 -19.63 -12.96 -17.37
C ASN A 153 -19.66 -11.44 -17.65
N GLU A 154 -20.19 -10.64 -16.72
CA GLU A 154 -20.16 -9.17 -16.84
C GLU A 154 -18.74 -8.63 -16.79
N MET A 155 -17.91 -9.11 -15.85
CA MET A 155 -16.50 -8.70 -15.78
C MET A 155 -15.71 -9.14 -17.01
N LEU A 156 -15.92 -10.36 -17.50
CA LEU A 156 -15.31 -10.82 -18.75
C LEU A 156 -15.71 -9.92 -19.94
N ALA A 157 -17.00 -9.57 -20.06
CA ALA A 157 -17.46 -8.66 -21.11
C ALA A 157 -16.82 -7.26 -21.01
N ILE A 158 -16.63 -6.73 -19.80
CA ILE A 158 -15.93 -5.45 -19.58
C ILE A 158 -14.47 -5.55 -20.04
N ILE A 159 -13.76 -6.61 -19.66
CA ILE A 159 -12.35 -6.84 -20.04
C ILE A 159 -12.21 -7.06 -21.55
N GLU A 160 -13.11 -7.87 -22.15
CA GLU A 160 -13.14 -8.12 -23.60
C GLU A 160 -13.36 -6.83 -24.39
N ASN A 161 -14.30 -5.98 -23.96
CA ASN A 161 -14.62 -4.71 -24.61
C ASN A 161 -13.48 -3.68 -24.47
N GLY A 162 -12.67 -3.73 -23.40
CA GLY A 162 -11.48 -2.89 -23.23
C GLY A 162 -10.40 -3.17 -24.29
N GLY A 163 -10.35 -4.39 -24.81
CA GLY A 163 -9.43 -4.78 -25.87
C GLY A 163 -7.97 -4.91 -25.42
N SER A 164 -7.05 -4.40 -26.24
CA SER A 164 -5.61 -4.53 -26.02
C SER A 164 -4.89 -3.23 -26.32
N ASP A 165 -4.06 -2.76 -25.40
CA ASP A 165 -3.30 -1.51 -25.51
C ASP A 165 -1.98 -1.73 -26.26
N PHE A 166 -1.41 -2.97 -26.21
CA PHE A 166 -0.17 -3.32 -26.91
C PHE A 166 -0.10 -4.82 -27.20
N GLU A 167 0.80 -5.22 -28.12
CA GLU A 167 1.04 -6.63 -28.43
C GLU A 167 1.66 -7.37 -27.23
N PRO A 168 1.21 -8.59 -26.90
CA PRO A 168 1.73 -9.38 -25.78
C PRO A 168 3.26 -9.48 -25.80
N ASP A 169 3.88 -9.29 -24.62
CA ASP A 169 5.32 -9.29 -24.37
C ASP A 169 6.14 -8.17 -25.06
N SER A 170 5.51 -7.22 -25.76
CA SER A 170 6.24 -6.09 -26.37
C SER A 170 6.68 -5.04 -25.35
N THR A 171 5.90 -4.86 -24.28
CA THR A 171 6.18 -3.96 -23.14
C THR A 171 5.49 -4.51 -21.89
N ALA A 172 5.60 -3.80 -20.77
CA ALA A 172 4.86 -4.07 -19.54
C ALA A 172 4.06 -2.85 -19.14
N GLU A 173 2.78 -3.05 -18.80
CA GLU A 173 1.89 -2.03 -18.26
C GLU A 173 0.94 -2.68 -17.26
N TYR A 174 0.85 -2.08 -16.08
CA TYR A 174 0.03 -2.59 -14.98
C TYR A 174 -1.45 -2.70 -15.40
N SER A 175 -2.05 -3.87 -15.18
CA SER A 175 -3.46 -4.10 -15.50
C SER A 175 -4.13 -4.98 -14.45
N ASN A 176 -5.18 -4.45 -13.83
CA ASN A 176 -6.02 -5.18 -12.89
C ASN A 176 -6.78 -6.33 -13.59
N SER A 177 -7.12 -6.14 -14.86
CA SER A 177 -7.76 -7.17 -15.69
C SER A 177 -7.01 -8.50 -15.67
N ASN A 178 -5.68 -8.46 -15.68
CA ASN A 178 -4.83 -9.65 -15.63
C ASN A 178 -5.12 -10.51 -14.41
N TYR A 179 -5.20 -9.91 -13.24
CA TYR A 179 -5.34 -10.62 -11.97
C TYR A 179 -6.78 -11.04 -11.68
N VAL A 180 -7.78 -10.34 -12.24
CA VAL A 180 -9.16 -10.82 -12.28
C VAL A 180 -9.24 -12.10 -13.13
N LEU A 181 -8.64 -12.11 -14.32
CA LEU A 181 -8.57 -13.32 -15.17
C LEU A 181 -7.83 -14.47 -14.48
N LEU A 182 -6.71 -14.20 -13.79
CA LEU A 182 -5.99 -15.23 -13.03
C LEU A 182 -6.87 -15.85 -11.94
N SER A 183 -7.69 -15.07 -11.23
CA SER A 183 -8.60 -15.62 -10.23
C SER A 183 -9.67 -16.53 -10.86
N TYR A 184 -10.28 -16.12 -11.96
CA TYR A 184 -11.25 -16.97 -12.68
C TYR A 184 -10.60 -18.21 -13.29
N MET A 185 -9.36 -18.10 -13.79
CA MET A 185 -8.60 -19.25 -14.24
C MET A 185 -8.39 -20.28 -13.12
N LEU A 186 -8.02 -19.80 -11.92
CA LEU A 186 -7.86 -20.66 -10.75
C LEU A 186 -9.16 -21.34 -10.35
N GLU A 187 -10.28 -20.62 -10.34
CA GLU A 187 -11.60 -21.21 -10.05
C GLU A 187 -11.95 -22.32 -11.04
N LYS A 188 -11.69 -22.12 -12.34
CA LYS A 188 -11.90 -23.15 -13.38
C LYS A 188 -10.98 -24.36 -13.21
N ILE A 189 -9.70 -24.15 -12.87
CA ILE A 189 -8.71 -25.22 -12.67
C ILE A 189 -9.07 -26.09 -11.47
N TYR A 190 -9.47 -25.48 -10.35
CA TYR A 190 -9.73 -26.19 -9.10
C TYR A 190 -11.22 -26.53 -8.90
N SER A 191 -12.12 -25.99 -9.69
CA SER A 191 -13.59 -26.07 -9.52
C SER A 191 -14.03 -25.65 -8.10
N LYS A 192 -13.40 -24.57 -7.59
CA LYS A 192 -13.64 -24.01 -6.25
C LYS A 192 -13.63 -22.47 -6.31
N PRO A 193 -14.40 -21.80 -5.46
CA PRO A 193 -14.31 -20.34 -5.33
C PRO A 193 -12.90 -19.87 -4.95
N TYR A 194 -12.51 -18.70 -5.46
CA TYR A 194 -11.22 -18.08 -5.14
C TYR A 194 -10.99 -17.92 -3.63
N SER A 195 -12.05 -17.56 -2.87
CA SER A 195 -12.00 -17.48 -1.41
C SER A 195 -11.64 -18.79 -0.71
N ASP A 196 -12.10 -19.92 -1.25
CA ASP A 196 -11.77 -21.25 -0.73
C ASP A 196 -10.31 -21.62 -1.05
N LEU A 197 -9.84 -21.27 -2.24
CA LEU A 197 -8.43 -21.47 -2.64
C LEU A 197 -7.49 -20.65 -1.75
N LEU A 198 -7.80 -19.37 -1.53
CA LEU A 198 -7.05 -18.51 -0.62
C LEU A 198 -6.96 -19.15 0.78
N ARG A 199 -8.10 -19.61 1.30
CA ARG A 199 -8.17 -20.23 2.62
C ARG A 199 -7.38 -21.54 2.71
N GLU A 200 -7.51 -22.42 1.71
CA GLU A 200 -6.90 -23.77 1.74
C GLU A 200 -5.40 -23.73 1.51
N TYR A 201 -4.94 -22.93 0.56
CA TYR A 201 -3.56 -22.95 0.09
C TYR A 201 -2.64 -21.94 0.76
N ILE A 202 -3.20 -20.89 1.37
CA ILE A 202 -2.41 -19.83 2.01
C ILE A 202 -2.81 -19.66 3.48
N VAL A 203 -4.07 -19.25 3.74
CA VAL A 203 -4.51 -18.82 5.07
C VAL A 203 -4.31 -19.90 6.13
N LYS A 204 -4.85 -21.10 5.93
CA LYS A 204 -4.74 -22.21 6.87
C LYS A 204 -3.30 -22.72 7.04
N PRO A 205 -2.53 -22.96 5.96
CA PRO A 205 -1.17 -23.51 6.09
C PRO A 205 -0.22 -22.66 6.92
N ILE A 206 -0.37 -21.34 6.91
CA ILE A 206 0.52 -20.42 7.62
C ILE A 206 -0.16 -19.70 8.81
N GLY A 207 -1.42 -20.03 9.09
CA GLY A 207 -2.15 -19.56 10.27
C GLY A 207 -2.48 -18.07 10.25
N LEU A 208 -2.96 -17.53 9.12
CA LEU A 208 -3.48 -16.17 9.04
C LEU A 208 -4.90 -16.15 9.67
N ALA A 209 -5.08 -15.37 10.72
CA ALA A 209 -6.33 -15.36 11.46
C ALA A 209 -7.38 -14.41 10.85
N ASP A 210 -6.91 -13.32 10.23
CA ASP A 210 -7.69 -12.17 9.83
C ASP A 210 -7.53 -11.82 8.33
N THR A 211 -7.26 -12.85 7.50
CA THR A 211 -7.06 -12.71 6.05
C THR A 211 -8.10 -13.51 5.27
N TYR A 212 -8.91 -12.83 4.45
CA TYR A 212 -9.99 -13.44 3.66
C TYR A 212 -10.43 -12.52 2.52
N VAL A 213 -11.27 -13.02 1.61
CA VAL A 213 -11.93 -12.21 0.58
C VAL A 213 -13.04 -11.41 1.24
N PHE A 214 -13.01 -10.07 1.10
CA PHE A 214 -13.98 -9.20 1.76
C PHE A 214 -15.41 -9.34 1.18
N GLY A 215 -16.39 -8.97 1.97
CA GLY A 215 -17.74 -8.67 1.56
C GLY A 215 -18.05 -7.20 1.79
N LYS A 216 -19.29 -6.88 2.16
CA LYS A 216 -19.62 -5.57 2.68
C LYS A 216 -18.93 -5.37 4.03
N THR A 217 -18.32 -4.21 4.23
CA THR A 217 -17.58 -3.87 5.48
C THR A 217 -18.45 -4.10 6.71
N ASN A 218 -17.90 -4.85 7.66
CA ASN A 218 -18.53 -5.16 8.95
C ASN A 218 -17.69 -4.60 10.12
N PRO A 219 -17.96 -3.39 10.62
CA PRO A 219 -17.22 -2.82 11.74
C PRO A 219 -17.32 -3.64 13.04
N ASN A 220 -18.37 -4.45 13.20
CA ASN A 220 -18.51 -5.34 14.37
C ASN A 220 -17.49 -6.50 14.36
N ASP A 221 -16.85 -6.77 13.21
CA ASP A 221 -15.76 -7.73 13.06
C ASP A 221 -14.40 -7.04 12.92
N ASN A 222 -14.27 -5.84 13.45
CA ASN A 222 -13.09 -4.98 13.38
C ASN A 222 -12.65 -4.61 11.95
N GLU A 223 -13.52 -4.70 10.96
CA GLU A 223 -13.23 -4.18 9.62
C GLU A 223 -13.33 -2.65 9.62
N CYS A 224 -12.28 -2.00 9.10
CA CYS A 224 -12.25 -0.55 8.99
C CYS A 224 -13.10 -0.06 7.82
N ARG A 225 -13.68 1.14 7.98
CA ARG A 225 -14.12 1.97 6.86
C ARG A 225 -12.95 2.78 6.34
N SER A 226 -12.99 3.22 5.09
CA SER A 226 -11.97 4.09 4.53
C SER A 226 -12.42 5.53 4.35
N TYR A 227 -11.47 6.44 4.36
CA TYR A 227 -11.71 7.86 4.45
C TYR A 227 -10.75 8.67 3.58
N ARG A 228 -11.23 9.79 3.03
CA ARG A 228 -10.41 10.89 2.56
C ARG A 228 -10.47 12.06 3.55
N PHE A 229 -9.44 12.88 3.57
CA PHE A 229 -9.37 14.05 4.45
C PHE A 229 -9.73 15.32 3.70
N LEU A 230 -10.81 15.98 4.14
CA LEU A 230 -11.26 17.30 3.66
C LEU A 230 -11.48 18.25 4.84
N GLY A 231 -10.41 18.50 5.65
CA GLY A 231 -10.53 19.17 6.94
C GLY A 231 -11.10 18.30 8.04
N THR A 232 -11.99 17.39 7.68
CA THR A 232 -12.47 16.27 8.48
C THR A 232 -12.33 14.96 7.69
N TRP A 233 -12.47 13.82 8.36
CA TRP A 233 -12.48 12.51 7.69
C TRP A 233 -13.85 12.25 7.07
N VAL A 234 -13.90 12.10 5.75
CA VAL A 234 -15.11 11.83 4.97
C VAL A 234 -15.04 10.39 4.47
N VAL A 235 -16.07 9.59 4.77
CA VAL A 235 -16.11 8.17 4.38
C VAL A 235 -16.11 8.02 2.86
N GLU A 236 -15.35 7.05 2.36
CA GLU A 236 -15.31 6.69 0.94
C GLU A 236 -16.36 5.62 0.59
N ASN A 237 -16.75 5.60 -0.67
CA ASN A 237 -17.59 4.53 -1.20
C ASN A 237 -16.82 3.20 -1.21
N GLU A 238 -17.54 2.09 -1.13
CA GLU A 238 -16.95 0.77 -1.10
C GLU A 238 -17.06 0.07 -2.45
N THR A 239 -15.94 -0.27 -3.06
CA THR A 239 -15.89 -1.17 -4.22
C THR A 239 -16.44 -2.55 -3.85
N ASP A 240 -17.29 -3.14 -4.69
CA ASP A 240 -17.79 -4.49 -4.47
C ASP A 240 -16.69 -5.54 -4.72
N CYS A 241 -16.60 -6.55 -3.87
CA CYS A 241 -15.51 -7.54 -3.92
C CYS A 241 -15.46 -8.34 -5.23
N THR A 242 -16.59 -8.46 -5.92
CA THR A 242 -16.70 -9.18 -7.20
C THR A 242 -16.03 -8.45 -8.36
N VAL A 243 -15.71 -7.16 -8.18
CA VAL A 243 -15.03 -6.34 -9.19
C VAL A 243 -13.52 -6.59 -9.19
N PRO A 244 -12.78 -6.39 -8.09
CA PRO A 244 -11.33 -6.57 -8.10
C PRO A 244 -10.89 -8.03 -7.95
N MET A 245 -11.73 -8.93 -7.44
CA MET A 245 -11.42 -10.36 -7.28
C MET A 245 -9.95 -10.60 -6.86
N GLY A 246 -9.19 -11.43 -7.57
CA GLY A 246 -7.77 -11.71 -7.31
C GLY A 246 -6.82 -10.52 -7.49
N ALA A 247 -7.31 -9.42 -8.07
CA ALA A 247 -6.53 -8.18 -8.20
C ALA A 247 -6.57 -7.30 -6.94
N GLY A 248 -7.61 -7.45 -6.07
CA GLY A 248 -7.78 -6.49 -4.98
C GLY A 248 -8.72 -6.86 -3.85
N ALA A 249 -9.39 -8.03 -3.86
CA ALA A 249 -10.52 -8.32 -2.97
C ALA A 249 -10.16 -8.93 -1.60
N ILE A 250 -8.93 -8.79 -1.12
CA ILE A 250 -8.53 -9.36 0.17
C ILE A 250 -8.58 -8.30 1.29
N VAL A 251 -9.08 -8.73 2.45
CA VAL A 251 -8.92 -8.05 3.75
C VAL A 251 -7.80 -8.74 4.51
N SER A 252 -6.99 -7.96 5.24
CA SER A 252 -5.95 -8.48 6.13
C SER A 252 -5.61 -7.50 7.26
N THR A 253 -4.66 -7.87 8.09
CA THR A 253 -4.01 -7.02 9.11
C THR A 253 -2.52 -6.90 8.82
N PRO A 254 -1.82 -5.87 9.30
CA PRO A 254 -0.35 -5.80 9.17
C PRO A 254 0.37 -7.02 9.76
N ILE A 255 -0.13 -7.56 10.85
CA ILE A 255 0.43 -8.77 11.49
C ILE A 255 0.32 -9.97 10.56
N ASP A 256 -0.83 -10.20 9.94
CA ASP A 256 -0.99 -11.30 9.00
C ASP A 256 -0.17 -11.09 7.72
N LEU A 257 -0.02 -9.84 7.25
CA LEU A 257 0.83 -9.51 6.11
C LEU A 257 2.32 -9.78 6.39
N THR A 258 2.84 -9.48 7.60
CA THR A 258 4.22 -9.84 7.96
C THR A 258 4.39 -11.36 8.04
N LYS A 259 3.40 -12.10 8.57
CA LYS A 259 3.43 -13.58 8.56
C LYS A 259 3.38 -14.15 7.14
N PHE A 260 2.58 -13.54 6.25
CA PHE A 260 2.55 -13.94 4.84
C PHE A 260 3.91 -13.72 4.18
N ALA A 261 4.53 -12.54 4.39
CA ALA A 261 5.86 -12.24 3.88
C ALA A 261 6.91 -13.24 4.40
N ASP A 262 6.99 -13.45 5.72
CA ASP A 262 7.90 -14.43 6.33
C ASP A 262 7.67 -15.86 5.82
N ALA A 263 6.42 -16.23 5.54
CA ALA A 263 6.10 -17.55 5.02
C ALA A 263 6.49 -17.71 3.54
N LEU A 264 6.24 -16.67 2.74
CA LEU A 264 6.56 -16.65 1.32
C LEU A 264 8.08 -16.70 1.10
N PHE A 265 8.80 -15.74 1.67
CA PHE A 265 10.23 -15.59 1.48
C PHE A 265 11.06 -16.63 2.27
N GLY A 266 10.47 -17.21 3.33
CA GLY A 266 11.01 -18.37 4.06
C GLY A 266 10.74 -19.74 3.43
N GLY A 267 10.19 -19.80 2.21
CA GLY A 267 9.97 -21.05 1.46
C GLY A 267 8.88 -21.96 2.02
N ARG A 268 7.97 -21.45 2.83
CA ARG A 268 6.85 -22.24 3.40
C ARG A 268 5.62 -22.31 2.47
N LEU A 269 5.52 -21.39 1.52
CA LEU A 269 4.39 -21.33 0.58
C LEU A 269 4.75 -21.89 -0.80
N LEU A 270 5.94 -21.65 -1.28
CA LEU A 270 6.42 -22.05 -2.61
C LEU A 270 7.75 -22.77 -2.50
N THR A 271 8.11 -23.57 -3.52
CA THR A 271 9.47 -24.07 -3.69
C THR A 271 10.44 -22.90 -3.94
N ASN A 272 11.72 -23.08 -3.68
CA ASN A 272 12.73 -22.06 -3.96
C ASN A 272 12.76 -21.68 -5.45
N GLU A 273 12.56 -22.65 -6.36
CA GLU A 273 12.50 -22.41 -7.80
C GLU A 273 11.33 -21.48 -8.16
N SER A 274 10.13 -21.75 -7.65
CA SER A 274 8.95 -20.90 -7.88
C SER A 274 9.14 -19.51 -7.28
N LEU A 275 9.72 -19.41 -6.08
CA LEU A 275 10.00 -18.14 -5.43
C LEU A 275 11.05 -17.31 -6.21
N ASP A 276 12.09 -17.95 -6.73
CA ASP A 276 13.10 -17.25 -7.53
C ASP A 276 12.52 -16.74 -8.85
N ILE A 277 11.65 -17.53 -9.50
CA ILE A 277 10.89 -17.06 -10.67
C ILE A 277 9.99 -15.88 -10.28
N MET A 278 9.29 -15.95 -9.15
CA MET A 278 8.39 -14.90 -8.65
C MET A 278 9.13 -13.58 -8.41
N LYS A 279 10.37 -13.62 -7.89
CA LYS A 279 11.23 -12.46 -7.63
C LYS A 279 11.98 -11.93 -8.86
N THR A 280 11.95 -12.63 -9.98
CA THR A 280 12.64 -12.17 -11.19
C THR A 280 11.92 -10.95 -11.75
N ILE A 281 12.54 -9.78 -11.60
CA ILE A 281 11.99 -8.51 -12.06
C ILE A 281 12.38 -8.28 -13.52
N LYS A 282 11.39 -7.94 -14.34
CA LYS A 282 11.56 -7.47 -15.72
C LYS A 282 10.63 -6.27 -15.93
N ASP A 283 11.19 -5.16 -16.41
CA ASP A 283 10.43 -3.92 -16.64
C ASP A 283 9.57 -3.53 -15.41
N GLU A 284 10.21 -3.46 -14.23
CA GLU A 284 9.64 -3.11 -12.91
C GLU A 284 8.75 -4.18 -12.25
N TYR A 285 8.33 -5.24 -12.96
CA TYR A 285 7.38 -6.24 -12.46
C TYR A 285 8.02 -7.62 -12.27
N GLY A 286 7.81 -8.20 -11.08
CA GLY A 286 7.91 -9.63 -10.85
C GLY A 286 6.54 -10.31 -11.04
N LEU A 287 6.41 -11.57 -10.61
CA LEU A 287 5.12 -12.25 -10.65
C LEU A 287 4.31 -11.89 -9.39
N GLY A 288 3.59 -10.76 -9.43
CA GLY A 288 2.85 -10.21 -8.29
C GLY A 288 3.73 -9.65 -7.19
N LEU A 289 4.93 -9.20 -7.53
CA LEU A 289 5.90 -8.55 -6.64
C LEU A 289 6.53 -7.35 -7.34
N PHE A 290 6.95 -6.38 -6.52
CA PHE A 290 7.85 -5.29 -6.87
C PHE A 290 9.14 -5.39 -6.06
N GLU A 291 10.21 -4.76 -6.55
CA GLU A 291 11.32 -4.36 -5.70
C GLU A 291 10.91 -3.16 -4.84
N ILE A 292 11.24 -3.23 -3.57
CA ILE A 292 11.01 -2.15 -2.59
C ILE A 292 12.38 -1.70 -2.10
N PRO A 293 12.99 -0.68 -2.72
CA PRO A 293 14.31 -0.22 -2.32
C PRO A 293 14.23 0.53 -0.98
N PHE A 294 15.21 0.27 -0.11
CA PHE A 294 15.47 1.03 1.10
C PHE A 294 16.98 1.14 1.33
N GLU A 295 17.53 2.35 1.13
CA GLU A 295 18.97 2.61 1.15
C GLU A 295 19.72 1.63 0.22
N GLU A 296 20.70 0.89 0.76
CA GLU A 296 21.45 -0.16 0.04
C GLU A 296 20.70 -1.50 -0.07
N ASN A 297 19.57 -1.65 0.60
CA ASN A 297 18.81 -2.89 0.67
C ASN A 297 17.70 -2.93 -0.38
N ILE A 298 17.47 -4.09 -0.95
CA ILE A 298 16.34 -4.34 -1.82
C ILE A 298 15.43 -5.35 -1.14
N GLY A 299 14.23 -4.91 -0.80
CA GLY A 299 13.14 -5.77 -0.36
C GLY A 299 12.26 -6.17 -1.54
N TYR A 300 11.45 -7.19 -1.33
CA TYR A 300 10.39 -7.60 -2.25
C TYR A 300 9.04 -7.50 -1.56
N GLY A 301 8.04 -7.05 -2.28
CA GLY A 301 6.70 -6.87 -1.71
C GLY A 301 5.72 -6.32 -2.74
N HIS A 302 4.70 -5.67 -2.25
CA HIS A 302 3.70 -5.00 -3.09
C HIS A 302 3.07 -3.83 -2.36
N THR A 303 2.57 -2.87 -3.10
CA THR A 303 1.70 -1.80 -2.59
C THR A 303 0.26 -2.06 -3.01
N GLY A 304 -0.70 -1.49 -2.30
CA GLY A 304 -2.11 -1.62 -2.63
C GLY A 304 -2.87 -0.35 -2.35
N SER A 305 -3.83 -0.05 -3.21
CA SER A 305 -4.82 1.01 -3.02
C SER A 305 -6.17 0.49 -3.47
N ILE A 306 -7.20 0.73 -2.68
CA ILE A 306 -8.60 0.49 -3.03
C ILE A 306 -9.46 1.40 -2.15
N ASP A 307 -10.44 2.08 -2.74
CA ASP A 307 -11.23 3.09 -2.04
C ASP A 307 -10.29 4.12 -1.38
N GLY A 308 -10.42 4.39 -0.08
CA GLY A 308 -9.47 5.20 0.70
C GLY A 308 -8.37 4.40 1.40
N PHE A 309 -8.31 3.08 1.21
CA PHE A 309 -7.28 2.23 1.81
C PHE A 309 -5.97 2.28 1.05
N ILE A 310 -4.85 2.30 1.79
CA ILE A 310 -3.49 2.11 1.25
C ILE A 310 -2.80 1.03 2.06
N THR A 311 -2.11 0.13 1.38
CA THR A 311 -1.33 -0.94 2.01
C THR A 311 0.06 -1.02 1.39
N VAL A 312 1.05 -1.30 2.21
CA VAL A 312 2.42 -1.63 1.79
C VAL A 312 2.84 -2.86 2.57
N TYR A 313 3.41 -3.85 1.92
CA TYR A 313 4.18 -4.89 2.61
C TYR A 313 5.49 -5.12 1.88
N SER A 314 6.51 -5.50 2.62
CA SER A 314 7.82 -5.86 2.07
C SER A 314 8.56 -6.82 2.99
N HIS A 315 9.46 -7.58 2.39
CA HIS A 315 10.42 -8.43 3.08
C HIS A 315 11.82 -8.10 2.60
N PHE A 316 12.71 -7.86 3.55
CA PHE A 316 14.13 -7.62 3.33
C PHE A 316 14.92 -8.82 3.81
N ALA A 317 15.69 -9.44 2.92
CA ALA A 317 16.53 -10.59 3.28
C ALA A 317 17.64 -10.19 4.25
N ASP A 318 18.18 -8.97 4.11
CA ASP A 318 19.10 -8.40 5.09
C ASP A 318 18.37 -8.15 6.41
N GLY A 319 18.87 -8.77 7.48
CA GLY A 319 18.25 -8.74 8.80
C GLY A 319 16.96 -9.55 8.93
N ASN A 320 16.49 -10.24 7.86
CA ASN A 320 15.25 -11.01 7.82
C ASN A 320 14.07 -10.23 8.41
N VAL A 321 13.80 -9.07 7.81
CA VAL A 321 12.79 -8.11 8.26
C VAL A 321 11.58 -8.14 7.35
N SER A 322 10.39 -8.35 7.91
CA SER A 322 9.11 -8.14 7.24
C SER A 322 8.40 -6.92 7.80
N TYR A 323 7.93 -6.07 6.93
CA TYR A 323 7.23 -4.84 7.23
C TYR A 323 5.86 -4.83 6.56
N ALA A 324 4.84 -4.38 7.27
CA ALA A 324 3.53 -4.10 6.69
C ALA A 324 2.90 -2.86 7.32
N LEU A 325 2.31 -2.04 6.48
CA LEU A 325 1.48 -0.90 6.86
C LEU A 325 0.15 -0.99 6.14
N THR A 326 -0.94 -0.78 6.87
CA THR A 326 -2.29 -0.61 6.32
C THR A 326 -2.85 0.72 6.81
N CYS A 327 -3.52 1.42 5.92
CA CYS A 327 -4.04 2.75 6.16
C CYS A 327 -5.49 2.81 5.69
N ASN A 328 -6.38 3.39 6.48
CA ASN A 328 -7.77 3.63 6.09
C ASN A 328 -8.11 5.14 5.97
N GLY A 329 -7.13 5.99 6.23
CA GLY A 329 -7.26 7.44 6.04
C GLY A 329 -5.90 8.12 6.15
N LYS A 330 -5.55 8.93 5.14
CA LYS A 330 -4.28 9.65 5.12
C LYS A 330 -4.41 11.08 4.65
N ASN A 331 -3.59 11.93 5.25
CA ASN A 331 -3.27 13.29 4.85
C ASN A 331 -1.75 13.52 4.98
N PHE A 332 -0.96 12.48 4.61
CA PHE A 332 0.49 12.44 4.69
C PHE A 332 1.05 11.39 3.73
N LYS A 333 2.32 11.51 3.33
CA LYS A 333 2.97 10.57 2.42
C LYS A 333 3.26 9.24 3.12
N ILE A 334 2.67 8.16 2.62
CA ILE A 334 2.92 6.80 3.14
C ILE A 334 4.39 6.40 3.01
N GLY A 335 5.07 6.87 1.95
CA GLY A 335 6.51 6.63 1.77
C GLY A 335 7.37 7.18 2.91
N ASP A 336 7.03 8.36 3.46
CA ASP A 336 7.75 8.96 4.58
C ASP A 336 7.54 8.16 5.88
N ILE A 337 6.32 7.63 6.09
CA ILE A 337 6.03 6.72 7.22
C ILE A 337 6.82 5.43 7.07
N THR A 338 6.79 4.81 5.88
CA THR A 338 7.56 3.60 5.57
C THR A 338 9.05 3.81 5.82
N LYS A 339 9.60 4.93 5.32
CA LYS A 339 11.00 5.29 5.53
C LYS A 339 11.33 5.45 7.02
N ALA A 340 10.50 6.16 7.80
CA ALA A 340 10.73 6.34 9.23
C ALA A 340 10.75 5.00 10.00
N VAL A 341 9.80 4.09 9.69
CA VAL A 341 9.74 2.76 10.31
C VAL A 341 10.99 1.94 9.95
N LEU A 342 11.36 1.88 8.68
CA LEU A 342 12.54 1.13 8.24
C LEU A 342 13.84 1.75 8.80
N CYS A 343 13.95 3.08 8.86
CA CYS A 343 15.08 3.74 9.53
C CYS A 343 15.18 3.32 11.01
N ALA A 344 14.05 3.29 11.74
CA ALA A 344 14.04 2.82 13.12
C ALA A 344 14.51 1.37 13.23
N VAL A 345 14.07 0.47 12.35
CA VAL A 345 14.42 -0.96 12.35
C VAL A 345 15.91 -1.19 12.06
N TYR A 346 16.46 -0.43 11.12
CA TYR A 346 17.87 -0.56 10.71
C TYR A 346 18.83 0.38 11.46
N GLY A 347 18.34 1.08 12.52
CA GLY A 347 19.16 1.99 13.32
C GLY A 347 19.67 3.20 12.54
N LYS A 348 18.96 3.63 11.52
CA LYS A 348 19.25 4.82 10.72
C LYS A 348 18.58 6.05 11.33
N PRO A 349 19.14 7.25 11.16
CA PRO A 349 18.50 8.48 11.64
C PRO A 349 17.21 8.79 10.86
N TYR A 350 16.21 9.30 11.55
CA TYR A 350 14.99 9.88 10.98
C TYR A 350 14.50 11.01 11.87
N GLU A 351 13.77 11.95 11.29
CA GLU A 351 13.23 13.10 12.01
C GLU A 351 11.77 12.83 12.41
N LEU A 352 11.32 13.44 13.50
CA LEU A 352 9.91 13.51 13.84
C LEU A 352 9.23 14.51 12.90
N PRO A 353 8.01 14.21 12.41
CA PRO A 353 7.32 15.15 11.54
C PRO A 353 6.96 16.42 12.30
N GLU A 354 7.08 17.55 11.62
CA GLU A 354 6.64 18.86 12.09
C GLU A 354 5.56 19.37 11.16
N PHE A 355 4.50 19.96 11.72
CA PHE A 355 3.37 20.47 10.98
C PHE A 355 3.16 21.94 11.31
N TYR A 356 2.96 22.74 10.27
CA TYR A 356 2.61 24.14 10.43
C TYR A 356 1.11 24.24 10.71
N ASN A 357 0.76 24.78 11.88
CA ASN A 357 -0.63 24.95 12.30
C ASN A 357 -1.09 26.39 12.06
N VAL A 358 -2.23 26.53 11.38
CA VAL A 358 -2.88 27.82 11.12
C VAL A 358 -4.18 27.87 11.93
N ALA A 359 -4.46 28.99 12.58
CA ALA A 359 -5.74 29.16 13.25
C ALA A 359 -6.86 29.33 12.20
N ALA A 360 -8.04 28.82 12.52
CA ALA A 360 -9.16 28.83 11.56
C ALA A 360 -9.55 30.23 11.10
N GLU A 361 -9.44 31.23 11.98
CA GLU A 361 -9.69 32.65 11.67
C GLU A 361 -8.66 33.24 10.71
N ASP A 362 -7.41 32.80 10.75
CA ASP A 362 -6.35 33.27 9.86
C ASP A 362 -6.53 32.80 8.41
N LEU A 363 -7.35 31.76 8.21
CA LEU A 363 -7.64 31.21 6.88
C LEU A 363 -8.67 32.05 6.10
N ASP A 364 -9.44 32.94 6.74
CA ASP A 364 -10.53 33.69 6.11
C ASP A 364 -10.06 34.59 4.95
N VAL A 365 -8.84 35.05 5.02
CA VAL A 365 -8.26 35.94 3.97
C VAL A 365 -8.05 35.22 2.63
N TYR A 366 -7.92 33.90 2.65
CA TYR A 366 -7.66 33.06 1.45
C TYR A 366 -8.94 32.58 0.78
N LEU A 367 -10.11 32.64 1.46
CA LEU A 367 -11.37 32.10 0.93
C LEU A 367 -11.83 32.87 -0.29
N GLY A 368 -12.35 32.16 -1.31
CA GLY A 368 -12.91 32.78 -2.51
C GLY A 368 -12.73 31.95 -3.75
N VAL A 369 -13.08 32.52 -4.89
CA VAL A 369 -12.96 31.91 -6.20
C VAL A 369 -11.76 32.50 -6.92
N TYR A 370 -10.84 31.65 -7.32
CA TYR A 370 -9.62 32.02 -8.01
C TYR A 370 -9.64 31.51 -9.44
N VAL A 371 -9.32 32.39 -10.40
CA VAL A 371 -9.34 32.05 -11.84
C VAL A 371 -8.01 32.33 -12.49
N SER A 372 -7.59 31.42 -13.34
CA SER A 372 -6.47 31.62 -14.26
C SER A 372 -6.98 31.63 -15.69
N THR A 373 -6.62 32.67 -16.44
CA THR A 373 -6.89 32.73 -17.88
C THR A 373 -5.86 31.92 -18.69
N GLU A 374 -4.71 31.61 -18.10
CA GLU A 374 -3.66 30.83 -18.73
C GLU A 374 -4.03 29.34 -18.81
N LEU A 375 -4.60 28.79 -17.73
CA LEU A 375 -5.07 27.39 -17.67
C LEU A 375 -6.57 27.23 -17.95
N GLU A 376 -7.31 28.34 -18.15
CA GLU A 376 -8.79 28.34 -18.24
C GLU A 376 -9.43 27.57 -17.06
N LEU A 377 -8.86 27.72 -15.86
CA LEU A 377 -9.20 26.95 -14.67
C LEU A 377 -9.77 27.86 -13.57
N GLU A 378 -10.79 27.36 -12.89
CA GLU A 378 -11.36 27.96 -11.69
C GLU A 378 -11.13 27.06 -10.48
N ILE A 379 -10.65 27.65 -9.38
CA ILE A 379 -10.45 26.96 -8.10
C ILE A 379 -11.28 27.69 -7.04
N ILE A 380 -12.21 26.97 -6.42
CA ILE A 380 -12.99 27.47 -5.29
C ILE A 380 -12.25 27.09 -4.01
N VAL A 381 -11.83 28.10 -3.23
CA VAL A 381 -11.15 27.89 -1.95
C VAL A 381 -12.13 28.16 -0.81
N THR A 382 -12.39 27.13 -0.03
CA THR A 382 -13.21 27.14 1.19
C THR A 382 -12.38 26.68 2.37
N LYS A 383 -12.96 26.57 3.56
CA LYS A 383 -12.30 25.96 4.72
C LYS A 383 -13.25 25.03 5.48
N GLU A 384 -12.64 24.03 6.09
CA GLU A 384 -13.26 23.18 7.10
C GLU A 384 -12.34 23.14 8.33
N GLY A 385 -12.82 23.68 9.46
CA GLY A 385 -11.99 23.89 10.64
C GLY A 385 -10.76 24.77 10.34
N ASN A 386 -9.57 24.21 10.57
CA ASN A 386 -8.27 24.86 10.33
C ASN A 386 -7.60 24.39 9.02
N THR A 387 -8.38 23.90 8.06
CA THR A 387 -7.87 23.35 6.79
C THR A 387 -8.54 24.09 5.63
N LEU A 388 -7.74 24.56 4.66
CA LEU A 388 -8.27 25.05 3.38
C LEU A 388 -8.62 23.87 2.48
N ILE A 389 -9.75 24.00 1.80
CA ILE A 389 -10.24 23.03 0.81
C ILE A 389 -10.30 23.73 -0.54
N ALA A 390 -9.65 23.14 -1.53
CA ALA A 390 -9.77 23.54 -2.92
C ALA A 390 -10.77 22.63 -3.62
N GLN A 391 -11.60 23.21 -4.46
CA GLN A 391 -12.52 22.49 -5.34
C GLN A 391 -12.26 22.92 -6.79
N ILE A 392 -12.10 21.93 -7.66
CA ILE A 392 -12.01 22.07 -9.11
C ILE A 392 -13.07 21.17 -9.70
N ASP A 393 -14.06 21.71 -10.37
CA ASP A 393 -15.24 21.00 -10.86
C ASP A 393 -15.90 20.19 -9.73
N ASP A 394 -16.00 18.87 -9.86
CA ASP A 394 -16.58 17.98 -8.86
C ASP A 394 -15.54 17.43 -7.86
N ASP A 395 -14.25 17.72 -8.06
CA ASP A 395 -13.16 17.20 -7.21
C ASP A 395 -12.79 18.21 -6.12
N ALA A 396 -12.71 17.70 -4.88
CA ALA A 396 -12.27 18.49 -3.73
C ALA A 396 -11.05 17.85 -3.07
N PHE A 397 -10.09 18.68 -2.63
CA PHE A 397 -8.90 18.25 -1.90
C PHE A 397 -8.49 19.28 -0.83
N SER A 398 -7.82 18.80 0.20
CA SER A 398 -7.33 19.65 1.28
C SER A 398 -5.94 20.18 0.98
N PHE A 399 -5.71 21.44 1.27
CA PHE A 399 -4.38 22.03 1.31
C PHE A 399 -3.70 21.73 2.65
N GLU A 400 -2.42 21.39 2.63
CA GLU A 400 -1.58 21.35 3.81
C GLU A 400 -0.79 22.66 3.96
N ALA A 401 -0.99 23.36 5.06
CA ALA A 401 -0.19 24.54 5.37
C ALA A 401 1.25 24.17 5.65
N VAL A 402 2.22 24.86 5.04
CA VAL A 402 3.66 24.61 5.24
C VAL A 402 4.38 25.86 5.76
N ASP A 403 3.81 27.03 5.55
CA ASP A 403 4.27 28.31 6.07
C ASP A 403 3.10 29.31 6.02
N LYS A 404 3.31 30.53 6.52
CA LYS A 404 2.37 31.62 6.31
C LYS A 404 2.17 31.83 4.81
N ASP A 405 0.92 31.99 4.40
CA ASP A 405 0.50 32.21 3.01
C ASP A 405 0.91 31.09 2.03
N LYS A 406 1.48 29.97 2.52
CA LYS A 406 2.02 28.90 1.69
C LYS A 406 1.43 27.52 2.05
N PHE A 407 0.90 26.86 1.04
CA PHE A 407 0.22 25.57 1.15
C PHE A 407 0.71 24.60 0.09
N LYS A 408 0.56 23.31 0.33
CA LYS A 408 0.90 22.27 -0.65
C LYS A 408 -0.24 21.26 -0.83
N TYR A 409 -0.21 20.58 -1.99
CA TYR A 409 -0.98 19.38 -2.26
C TYR A 409 -0.03 18.31 -2.83
N ASP A 410 0.46 17.47 -1.96
CA ASP A 410 1.51 16.47 -2.24
C ASP A 410 1.17 15.45 -3.33
N PRO A 411 -0.10 14.98 -3.51
CA PRO A 411 -0.40 13.98 -4.54
C PRO A 411 0.00 14.37 -5.96
N ILE A 412 -0.02 15.66 -6.27
CA ILE A 412 0.38 16.17 -7.60
C ILE A 412 1.64 17.04 -7.53
N GLY A 413 2.33 17.11 -6.40
CA GLY A 413 3.54 17.91 -6.23
C GLY A 413 3.31 19.41 -6.38
N ALA A 414 2.10 19.91 -6.06
CA ALA A 414 1.72 21.30 -6.18
C ALA A 414 2.00 22.08 -4.90
N THR A 415 2.48 23.32 -5.06
CA THR A 415 2.57 24.33 -4.00
C THR A 415 1.75 25.54 -4.40
N PHE A 416 1.02 26.13 -3.45
CA PHE A 416 0.17 27.29 -3.64
C PHE A 416 0.65 28.38 -2.69
N GLU A 417 0.98 29.54 -3.23
CA GLU A 417 1.34 30.73 -2.46
C GLU A 417 0.26 31.81 -2.65
N PHE A 418 -0.32 32.24 -1.54
CA PHE A 418 -1.34 33.28 -1.54
C PHE A 418 -0.73 34.66 -1.28
N ASP A 419 -1.20 35.68 -1.97
CA ASP A 419 -0.92 37.08 -1.71
C ASP A 419 -2.26 37.82 -1.46
N PRO A 420 -2.70 37.86 -0.18
CA PRO A 420 -3.98 38.50 0.16
C PRO A 420 -4.05 39.98 -0.23
N ASP A 421 -2.92 40.71 -0.21
CA ASP A 421 -2.86 42.11 -0.55
C ASP A 421 -3.13 42.36 -2.05
N LYS A 422 -2.68 41.43 -2.90
CA LYS A 422 -2.92 41.44 -4.35
C LYS A 422 -4.17 40.67 -4.77
N ASN A 423 -4.77 39.92 -3.85
CA ASN A 423 -5.86 39.00 -4.13
C ASN A 423 -5.46 37.96 -5.20
N THR A 424 -4.26 37.37 -5.08
CA THR A 424 -3.76 36.36 -5.98
C THR A 424 -3.40 35.05 -5.23
N MET A 425 -3.42 33.97 -5.96
CA MET A 425 -2.86 32.67 -5.57
C MET A 425 -1.96 32.20 -6.72
N THR A 426 -0.73 31.80 -6.42
CA THR A 426 0.21 31.30 -7.41
C THR A 426 0.41 29.81 -7.21
N LEU A 427 0.19 29.02 -8.25
CA LEU A 427 0.48 27.59 -8.32
C LEU A 427 1.89 27.36 -8.86
N PHE A 428 2.68 26.62 -8.10
CA PHE A 428 3.97 26.10 -8.53
C PHE A 428 3.88 24.59 -8.69
N GLN A 429 4.16 24.08 -9.89
CA GLN A 429 4.12 22.65 -10.19
C GLN A 429 5.08 22.30 -11.34
N TYR A 430 5.98 21.33 -11.13
CA TYR A 430 6.95 20.85 -12.17
C TYR A 430 7.71 21.96 -12.92
N GLY A 431 8.05 23.05 -12.22
CA GLY A 431 8.73 24.21 -12.81
C GLY A 431 7.82 25.20 -13.53
N MET A 432 6.52 24.97 -13.55
CA MET A 432 5.51 25.94 -13.98
C MET A 432 5.15 26.86 -12.83
N GLU A 433 4.85 28.10 -13.15
CA GLU A 433 4.31 29.12 -12.25
C GLU A 433 3.06 29.71 -12.91
N VAL A 434 1.91 29.55 -12.29
CA VAL A 434 0.63 30.01 -12.81
C VAL A 434 -0.08 30.87 -11.79
N VAL A 435 -0.44 32.09 -12.17
CA VAL A 435 -1.15 33.03 -11.30
C VAL A 435 -2.65 32.93 -11.49
N PHE A 436 -3.36 32.82 -10.38
CA PHE A 436 -4.81 32.90 -10.28
C PHE A 436 -5.20 34.18 -9.62
N GLN A 437 -6.18 34.90 -10.21
CA GLN A 437 -6.75 36.12 -9.65
C GLN A 437 -8.06 35.82 -8.92
N LYS A 438 -8.19 36.30 -7.69
CA LYS A 438 -9.43 36.17 -6.92
C LYS A 438 -10.54 36.97 -7.58
N LYS A 439 -11.69 36.34 -7.86
CA LYS A 439 -12.89 37.00 -8.31
C LYS A 439 -13.42 37.96 -7.22
N LYS A 440 -13.92 39.11 -7.64
CA LYS A 440 -14.53 40.10 -6.73
C LYS A 440 -15.92 39.68 -6.27
#